data_281fd807f754951f1f2d76f91394aebd
#
_entry.id   281fd807f754951f1f2d76f91394aebd
#
_cell.length_a   1.000
_cell.length_b   1.000
_cell.length_c   1.000
_cell.angle_alpha   90.00
_cell.angle_beta   90.00
_cell.angle_gamma   90.00
#
_symmetry.space_group_name_H-M   'P 1'
#
loop_
_entity.id
_entity.type
_entity.pdbx_description
1 polymer ?
#
loop_
_entity_poly.entity_id
_entity_poly.type
_entity_poly.pdbx_seq_one_letter_code
_entity_poly.pdbx_strand_id
1 'polypeptide(L)'
;MRTSFLVRSRRRLLALLGTAALAVAGAVALPGTAQAANVLTNPGFETGSLSPWSCTGNLGSVVSSPVHGGSKALAGAPSSSDNAQCTQTVSVQPNTAYTLSGWVRGSYVYLGVDGGASTWTTSPSAYSQLTVSFTTGASQTSAKIYVHGWYAQGTYYADDISLDGPGGGGGGGDTQAPTAPTGLTSTGKTSSSVSLSWGASTDNTGVTAYDVYSGSNQVLSVSGTSATVGGLAASTAYTFTVKARDAAGNTSAASNAVTVTTSAGSGGGTGFKQAAPYLYLGWGDPPSATSVMSSTGIKWFTMAFMLDSGGCNPAWDSSRPLTGGTDQTVINQIRSAGGDVVPSFGGWQGSKLGANCSSASALAGALQKVIDAYSLKAIDMDIENTDEFENEAVQAKILTALKTVKANNPGLKTIVTFGTSTTGPTYYGNRLIEQANSLGANIDVFTIMPFDFGGGSDMYGNTVNATEGLKAKLKSTFGWDDATAYAHIGISGMNGLSDQQENTTPAIWTSIRDWANSHHIARLAYWAVNRDRPCAGGGVVSNCSGISQNNWQFTSITAGFTG
;
A
#
# COMPACT_ATOMS: atom_id res chain seq x y z
N MET A 1 65.62 6.58 19.09
CA MET A 1 66.36 7.59 18.31
C MET A 1 65.31 8.47 17.67
N ARG A 2 65.16 9.66 18.20
CA ARG A 2 65.40 10.98 17.56
C ARG A 2 64.44 11.20 16.35
N THR A 3 63.67 12.27 16.16
CA THR A 3 63.52 13.54 16.86
C THR A 3 62.31 14.24 16.26
N SER A 4 61.63 14.96 17.10
CA SER A 4 60.65 16.03 16.92
C SER A 4 61.01 17.08 15.87
N PHE A 5 60.01 17.77 15.27
CA PHE A 5 59.98 19.26 15.30
C PHE A 5 58.57 19.81 15.09
N LEU A 6 58.14 20.55 16.10
CA LEU A 6 57.06 21.51 16.10
C LEU A 6 57.52 22.84 15.50
N VAL A 7 56.68 23.55 14.75
CA VAL A 7 56.73 25.02 14.68
C VAL A 7 55.32 25.60 14.69
N ARG A 8 55.06 26.41 15.71
CA ARG A 8 53.93 27.38 15.85
C ARG A 8 54.31 28.71 15.22
N SER A 9 53.34 29.49 14.69
CA SER A 9 53.29 30.95 14.76
C SER A 9 51.94 31.44 14.21
N ARG A 10 51.09 31.93 14.94
CA ARG A 10 50.62 33.21 15.48
C ARG A 10 50.26 34.29 14.46
N ARG A 11 48.95 34.60 14.46
CA ARG A 11 48.23 35.90 14.46
C ARG A 11 48.60 37.00 13.48
N ARG A 12 47.55 37.54 12.76
CA ARG A 12 47.11 38.96 12.88
C ARG A 12 45.71 39.16 12.31
N LEU A 13 44.84 39.79 13.10
CA LEU A 13 43.59 40.46 12.74
C LEU A 13 43.88 41.67 11.86
N LEU A 14 43.08 41.89 10.81
CA LEU A 14 42.78 43.24 10.31
C LEU A 14 41.33 43.25 9.83
N ALA A 15 40.53 44.08 10.48
CA ALA A 15 39.20 44.47 10.06
C ALA A 15 39.31 45.55 8.97
N LEU A 16 38.55 45.41 7.90
CA LEU A 16 38.27 46.52 6.99
C LEU A 16 36.81 46.43 6.54
N LEU A 17 36.07 47.46 6.88
CA LEU A 17 34.75 47.76 6.34
C LEU A 17 34.86 48.01 4.83
N GLY A 18 33.95 47.46 4.04
CA GLY A 18 33.84 47.71 2.61
C GLY A 18 32.42 47.38 2.11
N THR A 19 31.59 48.42 2.08
CA THR A 19 30.40 48.66 1.23
C THR A 19 29.79 47.50 0.45
N ALA A 20 28.53 47.18 0.79
CA ALA A 20 27.62 46.33 0.03
C ALA A 20 27.30 46.97 -1.33
N ALA A 21 27.71 46.35 -2.41
CA ALA A 21 27.16 46.56 -3.74
C ALA A 21 26.12 45.47 -4.02
N LEU A 22 24.84 45.85 -4.09
CA LEU A 22 23.76 45.01 -4.57
C LEU A 22 23.99 44.73 -6.06
N ALA A 23 24.51 43.54 -6.39
CA ALA A 23 24.43 43.01 -7.73
C ALA A 23 23.06 42.34 -7.89
N VAL A 24 22.16 43.00 -8.58
CA VAL A 24 20.93 42.39 -9.12
C VAL A 24 21.37 41.41 -10.22
N ALA A 25 21.54 40.14 -9.88
CA ALA A 25 21.65 39.08 -10.87
C ALA A 25 20.26 38.88 -11.46
N GLY A 26 20.01 39.43 -12.64
CA GLY A 26 18.86 39.08 -13.45
C GLY A 26 18.93 37.60 -13.76
N ALA A 27 18.03 36.85 -13.16
CA ALA A 27 17.79 35.47 -13.58
C ALA A 27 17.22 35.49 -15.00
N VAL A 28 18.06 35.19 -15.98
CA VAL A 28 17.60 34.84 -17.32
C VAL A 28 16.85 33.53 -17.12
N ALA A 29 15.52 33.57 -17.11
CA ALA A 29 14.68 32.39 -17.20
C ALA A 29 15.00 31.73 -18.56
N LEU A 30 15.73 30.63 -18.53
CA LEU A 30 15.80 29.73 -19.66
C LEU A 30 14.36 29.31 -19.96
N PRO A 31 13.90 29.37 -21.21
CA PRO A 31 12.59 28.84 -21.55
C PRO A 31 12.59 27.37 -21.13
N GLY A 32 11.70 27.02 -20.20
CA GLY A 32 11.46 25.64 -19.86
C GLY A 32 11.12 24.90 -21.16
N THR A 33 11.82 23.83 -21.46
CA THR A 33 11.48 22.94 -22.56
C THR A 33 10.04 22.51 -22.31
N ALA A 34 9.13 22.95 -23.17
CA ALA A 34 7.75 22.46 -23.17
C ALA A 34 7.84 20.93 -23.28
N GLN A 35 7.35 20.22 -22.28
CA GLN A 35 7.30 18.77 -22.31
C GLN A 35 6.43 18.38 -23.49
N ALA A 36 6.97 17.57 -24.40
CA ALA A 36 6.27 17.10 -25.57
C ALA A 36 4.97 16.39 -25.14
N ALA A 37 3.83 16.88 -25.61
CA ALA A 37 2.54 16.26 -25.32
C ALA A 37 2.25 15.17 -26.37
N ASN A 38 1.64 14.06 -25.95
CA ASN A 38 1.18 13.03 -26.85
C ASN A 38 0.07 13.60 -27.76
N VAL A 39 0.31 13.63 -29.08
CA VAL A 39 -0.65 14.18 -30.08
C VAL A 39 -1.66 13.16 -30.58
N LEU A 40 -1.58 11.90 -30.13
CA LEU A 40 -2.54 10.84 -30.46
C LEU A 40 -3.78 10.93 -29.58
N THR A 41 -4.92 10.63 -30.19
CA THR A 41 -6.19 10.50 -29.46
C THR A 41 -6.42 9.02 -29.11
N ASN A 42 -6.95 8.72 -27.93
CA ASN A 42 -7.21 7.36 -27.45
C ASN A 42 -5.97 6.45 -27.56
N PRO A 43 -4.82 6.86 -27.01
CA PRO A 43 -3.54 6.19 -27.20
C PRO A 43 -3.41 4.84 -26.45
N GLY A 44 -4.17 4.65 -25.37
CA GLY A 44 -4.25 3.40 -24.59
C GLY A 44 -5.59 2.67 -24.76
N PHE A 45 -6.44 3.08 -25.74
CA PHE A 45 -7.73 2.45 -26.05
C PHE A 45 -8.74 2.43 -24.90
N GLU A 46 -8.52 3.18 -23.85
CA GLU A 46 -9.31 3.19 -22.60
C GLU A 46 -10.76 3.62 -22.77
N THR A 47 -11.11 4.27 -23.91
CA THR A 47 -12.51 4.57 -24.27
C THR A 47 -13.35 3.31 -24.55
N GLY A 48 -12.73 2.13 -24.67
CA GLY A 48 -13.38 0.89 -25.08
C GLY A 48 -13.74 0.82 -26.56
N SER A 49 -13.34 1.82 -27.36
CA SER A 49 -13.57 1.95 -28.80
C SER A 49 -12.25 2.08 -29.55
N LEU A 50 -12.21 1.64 -30.80
CA LEU A 50 -11.06 1.89 -31.67
C LEU A 50 -10.96 3.38 -32.10
N SER A 51 -12.09 4.09 -32.21
CA SER A 51 -12.08 5.47 -32.69
C SER A 51 -11.11 6.37 -31.90
N PRO A 52 -10.29 7.19 -32.59
CA PRO A 52 -10.26 7.44 -34.06
C PRO A 52 -9.30 6.52 -34.83
N TRP A 53 -8.79 5.44 -34.24
CA TRP A 53 -8.00 4.45 -34.96
C TRP A 53 -8.87 3.67 -35.96
N SER A 54 -8.33 3.40 -37.11
CA SER A 54 -8.97 2.63 -38.20
C SER A 54 -8.09 1.44 -38.53
N CYS A 55 -8.66 0.24 -38.51
CA CYS A 55 -7.93 -1.01 -38.80
C CYS A 55 -8.42 -1.63 -40.14
N THR A 56 -7.49 -2.19 -40.91
CA THR A 56 -7.81 -2.87 -42.17
C THR A 56 -8.70 -4.08 -41.94
N GLY A 57 -9.63 -4.34 -42.85
CA GLY A 57 -10.44 -5.56 -42.89
C GLY A 57 -11.27 -5.86 -41.64
N ASN A 58 -11.51 -4.87 -40.79
CA ASN A 58 -12.12 -5.08 -39.46
C ASN A 58 -11.34 -6.08 -38.57
N LEU A 59 -10.03 -6.17 -38.79
CA LEU A 59 -9.14 -7.10 -38.05
C LEU A 59 -8.61 -6.52 -36.74
N GLY A 60 -9.01 -5.30 -36.36
CA GLY A 60 -8.72 -4.68 -35.07
C GLY A 60 -9.89 -4.73 -34.12
N SER A 61 -9.61 -4.87 -32.83
CA SER A 61 -10.60 -4.81 -31.74
C SER A 61 -9.97 -4.23 -30.47
N VAL A 62 -10.82 -3.79 -29.55
CA VAL A 62 -10.35 -3.39 -28.20
C VAL A 62 -10.62 -4.55 -27.24
N VAL A 63 -9.60 -4.92 -26.46
CA VAL A 63 -9.65 -6.03 -25.50
C VAL A 63 -9.35 -5.56 -24.09
N SER A 64 -9.76 -6.35 -23.11
CA SER A 64 -9.48 -6.10 -21.68
C SER A 64 -8.32 -6.94 -21.15
N SER A 65 -7.75 -7.81 -21.98
CA SER A 65 -6.57 -8.64 -21.64
C SER A 65 -6.00 -9.27 -22.94
N PRO A 66 -4.68 -9.31 -23.11
CA PRO A 66 -3.66 -8.70 -22.24
C PRO A 66 -3.64 -7.16 -22.42
N VAL A 67 -3.30 -6.42 -21.35
CA VAL A 67 -3.10 -4.97 -21.36
C VAL A 67 -1.70 -4.66 -20.84
N HIS A 68 -1.11 -3.53 -21.23
CA HIS A 68 0.13 -3.00 -20.66
C HIS A 68 -0.19 -2.00 -19.54
N GLY A 69 -1.00 -0.99 -19.84
CA GLY A 69 -1.50 0.00 -18.91
C GLY A 69 -3.03 0.00 -18.82
N GLY A 70 -3.60 0.63 -17.80
CA GLY A 70 -5.05 0.79 -17.71
C GLY A 70 -5.87 -0.50 -17.69
N SER A 71 -6.93 -0.54 -18.50
CA SER A 71 -7.91 -1.65 -18.57
C SER A 71 -8.22 -2.15 -19.98
N LYS A 72 -7.65 -1.52 -21.00
CA LYS A 72 -7.92 -1.81 -22.41
C LYS A 72 -6.63 -1.79 -23.23
N ALA A 73 -6.63 -2.51 -24.35
CA ALA A 73 -5.56 -2.48 -25.33
C ALA A 73 -6.14 -2.77 -26.73
N LEU A 74 -5.40 -2.41 -27.78
CA LEU A 74 -5.65 -2.85 -29.15
C LEU A 74 -5.26 -4.32 -29.32
N ALA A 75 -6.11 -5.11 -29.95
CA ALA A 75 -5.77 -6.41 -30.53
C ALA A 75 -5.95 -6.36 -32.06
N GLY A 76 -4.91 -6.72 -32.80
CA GLY A 76 -4.97 -6.90 -34.23
C GLY A 76 -4.76 -8.36 -34.61
N ALA A 77 -5.61 -8.91 -35.50
CA ALA A 77 -5.60 -10.32 -35.89
C ALA A 77 -5.19 -10.47 -37.38
N PRO A 78 -3.87 -10.53 -37.69
CA PRO A 78 -3.39 -10.70 -39.04
C PRO A 78 -3.89 -12.01 -39.67
N SER A 79 -4.17 -11.95 -40.99
CA SER A 79 -4.49 -13.13 -41.79
C SER A 79 -3.30 -13.53 -42.67
N SER A 80 -3.48 -14.51 -43.52
CA SER A 80 -2.47 -14.88 -44.51
C SER A 80 -2.27 -13.80 -45.61
N SER A 81 -3.24 -12.91 -45.79
CA SER A 81 -3.23 -11.86 -46.83
C SER A 81 -3.33 -10.42 -46.31
N ASP A 82 -3.52 -10.24 -44.98
CA ASP A 82 -3.64 -8.91 -44.34
C ASP A 82 -2.85 -8.90 -43.01
N ASN A 83 -2.09 -7.84 -42.78
CA ASN A 83 -1.27 -7.68 -41.57
C ASN A 83 -2.03 -7.02 -40.39
N ALA A 84 -3.33 -6.80 -40.55
CA ALA A 84 -4.21 -6.14 -39.56
C ALA A 84 -3.69 -4.76 -39.15
N GLN A 85 -3.34 -3.91 -40.12
CA GLN A 85 -2.80 -2.59 -39.83
C GLN A 85 -3.87 -1.67 -39.26
N CYS A 86 -3.57 -1.09 -38.08
CA CYS A 86 -4.37 -0.05 -37.44
C CYS A 86 -3.64 1.28 -37.51
N THR A 87 -4.34 2.34 -37.92
CA THR A 87 -3.75 3.65 -38.21
C THR A 87 -4.52 4.78 -37.52
N GLN A 88 -3.80 5.86 -37.18
CA GLN A 88 -4.38 7.16 -36.86
C GLN A 88 -3.63 8.25 -37.60
N THR A 89 -4.37 9.18 -38.25
CA THR A 89 -3.77 10.36 -38.88
C THR A 89 -3.86 11.52 -37.91
N VAL A 90 -2.73 12.18 -37.67
CA VAL A 90 -2.61 13.31 -36.73
C VAL A 90 -2.02 14.53 -37.47
N SER A 91 -2.34 15.70 -36.95
CA SER A 91 -1.70 16.95 -37.39
C SER A 91 -0.31 17.06 -36.81
N VAL A 92 0.65 17.47 -37.61
CA VAL A 92 2.05 17.69 -37.21
C VAL A 92 2.55 19.02 -37.75
N GLN A 93 3.62 19.56 -37.14
CA GLN A 93 4.26 20.79 -37.64
C GLN A 93 5.35 20.44 -38.66
N PRO A 94 5.52 21.25 -39.70
CA PRO A 94 6.61 21.09 -40.67
C PRO A 94 8.00 21.26 -40.02
N ASN A 95 9.01 20.61 -40.61
CA ASN A 95 10.40 20.67 -40.18
C ASN A 95 10.60 20.37 -38.66
N THR A 96 9.78 19.49 -38.13
CA THR A 96 9.72 19.25 -36.67
C THR A 96 10.03 17.80 -36.36
N ALA A 97 10.86 17.59 -35.34
CA ALA A 97 11.19 16.26 -34.85
C ALA A 97 10.10 15.72 -33.90
N TYR A 98 9.69 14.47 -34.13
CA TYR A 98 8.74 13.71 -33.34
C TYR A 98 9.34 12.39 -32.90
N THR A 99 8.92 11.91 -31.72
CA THR A 99 9.24 10.56 -31.23
C THR A 99 7.95 9.77 -31.07
N LEU A 100 7.80 8.69 -31.84
CA LEU A 100 6.71 7.73 -31.72
C LEU A 100 7.17 6.58 -30.83
N SER A 101 6.41 6.26 -29.81
CA SER A 101 6.65 5.08 -28.96
C SER A 101 5.33 4.34 -28.72
N GLY A 102 5.43 3.08 -28.27
CA GLY A 102 4.25 2.29 -27.91
C GLY A 102 4.67 0.94 -27.36
N TRP A 103 3.85 0.39 -26.50
CA TRP A 103 4.05 -0.94 -25.95
C TRP A 103 3.33 -1.96 -26.82
N VAL A 104 4.05 -2.95 -27.31
CA VAL A 104 3.50 -3.99 -28.20
C VAL A 104 3.86 -5.38 -27.71
N ARG A 105 2.99 -6.35 -28.06
CA ARG A 105 3.18 -7.76 -27.77
C ARG A 105 2.72 -8.60 -28.95
N GLY A 106 3.53 -9.53 -29.39
CA GLY A 106 3.22 -10.45 -30.50
C GLY A 106 4.45 -10.79 -31.31
N SER A 107 4.29 -11.69 -32.29
CA SER A 107 5.32 -12.04 -33.26
C SER A 107 5.34 -11.02 -34.39
N TYR A 108 6.50 -10.40 -34.63
CA TYR A 108 6.68 -9.41 -35.71
C TYR A 108 5.65 -8.26 -35.68
N VAL A 109 5.64 -7.51 -34.57
CA VAL A 109 4.80 -6.29 -34.44
C VAL A 109 5.59 -5.06 -34.86
N TYR A 110 5.04 -4.27 -35.70
CA TYR A 110 5.62 -3.04 -36.29
C TYR A 110 4.91 -1.81 -35.74
N LEU A 111 5.68 -0.78 -35.46
CA LEU A 111 5.21 0.56 -35.12
C LEU A 111 5.93 1.56 -36.01
N GLY A 112 5.22 2.49 -36.63
CA GLY A 112 5.86 3.42 -37.55
C GLY A 112 4.96 4.50 -38.08
N VAL A 113 5.53 5.27 -39.03
CA VAL A 113 4.90 6.36 -39.75
C VAL A 113 4.76 5.96 -41.22
N ASP A 114 3.58 6.11 -41.80
CA ASP A 114 3.30 5.73 -43.18
C ASP A 114 4.21 6.48 -44.15
N GLY A 115 4.94 5.74 -45.00
CA GLY A 115 5.95 6.28 -45.88
C GLY A 115 7.23 6.79 -45.21
N GLY A 116 7.44 6.53 -43.93
CA GLY A 116 8.55 7.04 -43.13
C GLY A 116 9.23 5.98 -42.26
N ALA A 117 9.73 6.41 -41.11
CA ALA A 117 10.47 5.58 -40.16
C ALA A 117 9.58 4.54 -39.50
N SER A 118 10.12 3.37 -39.25
CA SER A 118 9.46 2.30 -38.49
C SER A 118 10.43 1.46 -37.70
N THR A 119 9.91 0.75 -36.71
CA THR A 119 10.63 -0.24 -35.90
C THR A 119 9.73 -1.43 -35.59
N TRP A 120 10.30 -2.54 -35.15
CA TRP A 120 9.55 -3.76 -34.89
C TRP A 120 10.20 -4.64 -33.83
N THR A 121 9.46 -5.59 -33.30
CA THR A 121 9.95 -6.58 -32.34
C THR A 121 9.30 -7.94 -32.54
N THR A 122 9.93 -8.97 -31.96
CA THR A 122 9.35 -10.30 -31.77
C THR A 122 9.24 -10.58 -30.27
N SER A 123 8.18 -10.13 -29.62
CA SER A 123 7.96 -10.32 -28.17
C SER A 123 6.58 -10.96 -27.91
N PRO A 124 6.42 -12.28 -28.17
CA PRO A 124 5.12 -12.92 -28.07
C PRO A 124 4.62 -13.15 -26.63
N SER A 125 5.52 -13.20 -25.66
CA SER A 125 5.18 -13.54 -24.27
C SER A 125 4.97 -12.34 -23.35
N ALA A 126 5.55 -11.17 -23.70
CA ALA A 126 5.50 -9.96 -22.86
C ALA A 126 5.39 -8.71 -23.73
N TYR A 127 4.87 -7.61 -23.16
CA TYR A 127 4.95 -6.30 -23.80
C TYR A 127 6.41 -5.84 -23.90
N SER A 128 6.75 -5.22 -25.04
CA SER A 128 8.04 -4.60 -25.32
C SER A 128 7.80 -3.21 -25.88
N GLN A 129 8.54 -2.22 -25.39
CA GLN A 129 8.42 -0.86 -25.90
C GLN A 129 9.17 -0.73 -27.21
N LEU A 130 8.49 -0.21 -28.23
CA LEU A 130 9.09 0.23 -29.47
C LEU A 130 9.20 1.75 -29.47
N THR A 131 10.26 2.29 -30.05
CA THR A 131 10.48 3.73 -30.18
C THR A 131 11.12 4.03 -31.52
N VAL A 132 10.60 5.03 -32.23
CA VAL A 132 11.14 5.52 -33.49
C VAL A 132 11.01 7.04 -33.57
N SER A 133 12.06 7.72 -34.00
CA SER A 133 12.06 9.17 -34.21
C SER A 133 12.04 9.49 -35.68
N PHE A 134 11.33 10.56 -36.03
CA PHE A 134 11.28 11.08 -37.42
C PHE A 134 11.20 12.61 -37.41
N THR A 135 11.54 13.22 -38.53
CA THR A 135 11.38 14.68 -38.72
C THR A 135 10.45 14.89 -39.91
N THR A 136 9.46 15.73 -39.72
CA THR A 136 8.50 16.10 -40.77
C THR A 136 9.17 16.94 -41.84
N GLY A 137 8.72 16.77 -43.08
CA GLY A 137 9.16 17.58 -44.21
C GLY A 137 8.71 19.04 -44.14
N ALA A 138 9.31 19.90 -44.98
CA ALA A 138 9.10 21.36 -44.94
C ALA A 138 7.64 21.81 -45.19
N SER A 139 6.80 20.97 -45.79
CA SER A 139 5.37 21.23 -46.06
C SER A 139 4.45 20.18 -45.43
N GLN A 140 4.99 19.28 -44.59
CA GLN A 140 4.22 18.20 -44.02
C GLN A 140 3.45 18.68 -42.81
N THR A 141 2.11 18.66 -42.91
CA THR A 141 1.20 19.10 -41.83
C THR A 141 0.40 17.96 -41.22
N SER A 142 0.60 16.72 -41.71
CA SER A 142 -0.04 15.52 -41.17
C SER A 142 0.92 14.33 -41.19
N ALA A 143 0.74 13.42 -40.26
CA ALA A 143 1.43 12.13 -40.20
C ALA A 143 0.41 11.02 -39.96
N LYS A 144 0.52 9.93 -40.68
CA LYS A 144 -0.28 8.74 -40.46
C LYS A 144 0.55 7.73 -39.68
N ILE A 145 0.18 7.53 -38.45
CA ILE A 145 0.84 6.60 -37.55
C ILE A 145 0.19 5.24 -37.71
N TYR A 146 0.98 4.16 -37.65
CA TYR A 146 0.46 2.82 -37.75
C TYR A 146 1.08 1.86 -36.72
N VAL A 147 0.32 0.83 -36.37
CA VAL A 147 0.78 -0.42 -35.76
C VAL A 147 0.19 -1.59 -36.55
N HIS A 148 0.99 -2.61 -36.81
CA HIS A 148 0.52 -3.84 -37.48
C HIS A 148 1.32 -5.07 -37.08
N GLY A 149 0.72 -6.23 -37.22
CA GLY A 149 1.43 -7.51 -37.13
C GLY A 149 2.05 -7.93 -38.45
N TRP A 150 2.31 -9.21 -38.63
CA TRP A 150 2.83 -9.78 -39.85
C TRP A 150 1.91 -10.88 -40.37
N TYR A 151 1.87 -11.06 -41.67
CA TYR A 151 1.05 -12.07 -42.34
C TYR A 151 1.19 -13.46 -41.73
N ALA A 152 0.06 -14.15 -41.58
CA ALA A 152 -0.01 -15.49 -40.98
C ALA A 152 0.59 -15.65 -39.57
N GLN A 153 0.87 -14.54 -38.87
CA GLN A 153 1.24 -14.54 -37.48
C GLN A 153 -0.01 -14.47 -36.57
N GLY A 154 0.15 -14.81 -35.29
CA GLY A 154 -0.94 -14.71 -34.34
C GLY A 154 -1.35 -13.26 -34.03
N THR A 155 -2.41 -13.12 -33.24
CA THR A 155 -2.88 -11.82 -32.77
C THR A 155 -1.75 -11.05 -32.07
N TYR A 156 -1.59 -9.79 -32.46
CA TYR A 156 -0.73 -8.84 -31.77
C TYR A 156 -1.55 -7.92 -30.88
N TYR A 157 -0.90 -7.31 -29.92
CA TYR A 157 -1.49 -6.33 -29.02
C TYR A 157 -0.64 -5.08 -29.02
N ALA A 158 -1.29 -3.91 -28.85
CA ALA A 158 -0.60 -2.63 -28.71
C ALA A 158 -1.33 -1.76 -27.68
N ASP A 159 -0.56 -0.99 -26.92
CA ASP A 159 -1.06 -0.19 -25.83
C ASP A 159 -0.14 1.00 -25.57
N ASP A 160 -0.64 2.02 -24.84
CA ASP A 160 0.12 3.20 -24.43
C ASP A 160 0.97 3.80 -25.57
N ILE A 161 0.35 4.02 -26.75
CA ILE A 161 1.04 4.58 -27.91
C ILE A 161 1.19 6.09 -27.73
N SER A 162 2.38 6.64 -27.90
CA SER A 162 2.66 8.06 -27.79
C SER A 162 3.37 8.60 -29.02
N LEU A 163 2.92 9.73 -29.50
CA LEU A 163 3.63 10.55 -30.48
C LEU A 163 3.98 11.87 -29.79
N ASP A 164 5.22 11.99 -29.35
CA ASP A 164 5.72 13.12 -28.60
C ASP A 164 6.40 14.11 -29.53
N GLY A 165 5.96 15.36 -29.48
CA GLY A 165 6.51 16.46 -30.25
C GLY A 165 5.75 17.75 -29.97
N PRO A 166 6.23 18.89 -30.47
CA PRO A 166 5.44 20.11 -30.40
C PRO A 166 4.12 19.86 -31.13
N GLY A 167 3.00 20.06 -30.44
CA GLY A 167 1.67 19.76 -30.95
C GLY A 167 1.45 20.29 -32.37
N GLY A 168 1.00 19.43 -33.29
CA GLY A 168 0.68 19.78 -34.66
C GLY A 168 -0.54 20.68 -34.72
N GLY A 169 -0.32 21.99 -34.83
CA GLY A 169 -1.39 22.94 -35.10
C GLY A 169 -1.90 22.84 -36.54
N GLY A 170 -2.84 21.97 -36.76
CA GLY A 170 -3.70 22.04 -37.98
C GLY A 170 -4.78 23.05 -37.75
N GLY A 171 -4.61 24.30 -38.24
CA GLY A 171 -5.60 25.35 -38.20
C GLY A 171 -5.96 25.83 -36.80
N GLY A 172 -5.20 26.79 -36.25
CA GLY A 172 -5.49 27.45 -35.00
C GLY A 172 -5.46 26.47 -33.81
N GLY A 173 -4.25 26.16 -33.28
CA GLY A 173 -4.15 25.37 -32.04
C GLY A 173 -5.05 25.99 -30.99
N ASP A 174 -5.78 25.14 -30.23
CA ASP A 174 -6.59 25.64 -29.15
C ASP A 174 -5.71 26.38 -28.16
N THR A 175 -5.94 27.66 -28.02
CA THR A 175 -5.28 28.56 -27.09
C THR A 175 -6.25 29.04 -26.02
N GLN A 176 -7.48 28.58 -26.08
CA GLN A 176 -8.51 28.92 -25.12
C GLN A 176 -8.40 27.99 -23.93
N ALA A 177 -8.05 28.55 -22.77
CA ALA A 177 -8.04 27.77 -21.56
C ALA A 177 -9.47 27.44 -21.10
N PRO A 178 -9.69 26.27 -20.49
CA PRO A 178 -10.97 25.94 -19.85
C PRO A 178 -11.43 27.02 -18.86
N THR A 179 -12.74 27.07 -18.62
CA THR A 179 -13.27 27.86 -17.52
C THR A 179 -12.73 27.35 -16.18
N ALA A 180 -12.53 28.25 -15.22
CA ALA A 180 -12.10 27.83 -13.88
C ALA A 180 -13.14 26.90 -13.25
N PRO A 181 -12.73 25.82 -12.54
CA PRO A 181 -13.64 25.02 -11.73
C PRO A 181 -14.33 25.90 -10.68
N THR A 182 -15.60 25.68 -10.44
CA THR A 182 -16.41 26.50 -9.51
C THR A 182 -16.84 25.70 -8.29
N GLY A 183 -17.14 26.38 -7.18
CA GLY A 183 -17.76 25.76 -6.03
C GLY A 183 -16.89 24.69 -5.37
N LEU A 184 -15.56 24.83 -5.42
CA LEU A 184 -14.68 23.91 -4.69
C LEU A 184 -15.04 23.91 -3.21
N THR A 185 -15.36 22.74 -2.68
CA THR A 185 -15.70 22.49 -1.29
C THR A 185 -15.02 21.23 -0.77
N SER A 186 -14.86 21.16 0.56
CA SER A 186 -14.47 19.91 1.21
C SER A 186 -15.74 19.13 1.56
N THR A 187 -15.83 17.89 1.08
CA THR A 187 -16.94 16.96 1.35
C THR A 187 -16.66 16.04 2.53
N GLY A 188 -15.41 15.96 2.97
CA GLY A 188 -14.98 15.15 4.11
C GLY A 188 -13.52 15.38 4.45
N LYS A 189 -13.18 15.07 5.69
CA LYS A 189 -11.78 15.11 6.14
C LYS A 189 -11.53 14.04 7.20
N THR A 190 -10.31 13.54 7.21
CA THR A 190 -9.76 12.70 8.29
C THR A 190 -8.54 13.40 8.90
N SER A 191 -7.82 12.73 9.75
CA SER A 191 -6.52 13.21 10.25
C SER A 191 -5.41 13.18 9.19
N SER A 192 -5.59 12.43 8.09
CA SER A 192 -4.56 12.24 7.06
C SER A 192 -5.05 12.47 5.64
N SER A 193 -6.30 12.88 5.44
CA SER A 193 -6.88 13.13 4.11
C SER A 193 -7.95 14.21 4.11
N VAL A 194 -8.16 14.79 2.93
CA VAL A 194 -9.26 15.72 2.64
C VAL A 194 -9.92 15.31 1.33
N SER A 195 -11.23 15.10 1.35
CA SER A 195 -12.04 14.87 0.17
C SER A 195 -12.60 16.19 -0.34
N LEU A 196 -12.46 16.43 -1.63
CA LEU A 196 -12.80 17.65 -2.35
C LEU A 196 -13.82 17.35 -3.45
N SER A 197 -14.68 18.31 -3.75
CA SER A 197 -15.61 18.29 -4.89
C SER A 197 -15.75 19.69 -5.46
N TRP A 198 -15.95 19.78 -6.79
CA TRP A 198 -16.08 21.05 -7.52
C TRP A 198 -17.04 20.92 -8.70
N GLY A 199 -17.46 22.05 -9.24
CA GLY A 199 -18.26 22.11 -10.45
C GLY A 199 -17.42 21.89 -11.70
N ALA A 200 -17.96 21.20 -12.69
CA ALA A 200 -17.30 20.94 -13.95
C ALA A 200 -16.96 22.25 -14.69
N SER A 201 -15.78 22.26 -15.29
CA SER A 201 -15.35 23.30 -16.23
C SER A 201 -15.87 23.00 -17.64
N THR A 202 -15.98 24.05 -18.46
CA THR A 202 -16.30 23.95 -19.88
C THR A 202 -15.13 24.46 -20.72
N ASP A 203 -14.99 23.94 -21.90
CA ASP A 203 -13.97 24.30 -22.85
C ASP A 203 -14.49 24.05 -24.29
N ASN A 204 -13.92 24.75 -25.30
CA ASN A 204 -14.30 24.60 -26.69
C ASN A 204 -13.90 23.26 -27.33
N THR A 205 -12.84 22.62 -26.79
CA THR A 205 -12.36 21.30 -27.22
C THR A 205 -12.59 20.23 -26.18
N GLY A 206 -12.87 20.63 -24.95
CA GLY A 206 -13.19 19.76 -23.79
C GLY A 206 -12.10 19.69 -22.73
N VAL A 207 -12.54 19.48 -21.49
CA VAL A 207 -11.68 19.33 -20.31
C VAL A 207 -11.23 17.88 -20.20
N THR A 208 -9.93 17.65 -20.11
CA THR A 208 -9.35 16.30 -19.99
C THR A 208 -8.90 15.94 -18.59
N ALA A 209 -8.55 16.94 -17.77
CA ALA A 209 -8.09 16.71 -16.39
C ALA A 209 -8.37 17.89 -15.49
N TYR A 210 -8.36 17.60 -14.18
CA TYR A 210 -8.35 18.57 -13.10
C TYR A 210 -7.11 18.35 -12.25
N ASP A 211 -6.29 19.38 -12.13
CA ASP A 211 -5.08 19.38 -11.32
C ASP A 211 -5.37 20.03 -9.97
N VAL A 212 -5.20 19.27 -8.90
CA VAL A 212 -5.41 19.72 -7.51
C VAL A 212 -4.11 20.21 -6.92
N TYR A 213 -4.14 21.39 -6.30
CA TYR A 213 -2.99 22.02 -5.68
C TYR A 213 -3.18 22.17 -4.17
N SER A 214 -2.10 22.01 -3.42
CA SER A 214 -1.99 22.40 -2.02
C SER A 214 -0.96 23.53 -1.94
N GLY A 215 -1.45 24.75 -1.71
CA GLY A 215 -0.63 25.95 -1.91
C GLY A 215 -0.19 26.07 -3.37
N SER A 216 1.11 26.12 -3.63
CA SER A 216 1.69 26.17 -4.98
C SER A 216 1.99 24.78 -5.58
N ASN A 217 1.93 23.71 -4.79
CA ASN A 217 2.33 22.37 -5.22
C ASN A 217 1.14 21.61 -5.79
N GLN A 218 1.27 21.08 -7.01
CA GLN A 218 0.31 20.10 -7.53
C GLN A 218 0.47 18.79 -6.76
N VAL A 219 -0.65 18.31 -6.20
CA VAL A 219 -0.66 17.10 -5.35
C VAL A 219 -1.41 15.94 -5.99
N LEU A 220 -2.27 16.23 -6.99
CA LEU A 220 -3.07 15.19 -7.66
C LEU A 220 -3.54 15.69 -9.02
N SER A 221 -3.81 14.75 -9.96
CA SER A 221 -4.50 15.00 -11.23
C SER A 221 -5.57 13.93 -11.42
N VAL A 222 -6.79 14.34 -11.76
CA VAL A 222 -7.95 13.44 -11.92
C VAL A 222 -8.78 13.87 -13.12
N SER A 223 -9.54 12.95 -13.72
CA SER A 223 -10.46 13.27 -14.83
C SER A 223 -11.87 13.69 -14.37
N GLY A 224 -12.23 13.36 -13.12
CA GLY A 224 -13.54 13.68 -12.55
C GLY A 224 -13.55 14.97 -11.74
N THR A 225 -14.73 15.34 -11.21
CA THR A 225 -14.97 16.57 -10.45
C THR A 225 -14.89 16.37 -8.94
N SER A 226 -14.19 15.32 -8.50
CA SER A 226 -13.92 15.04 -7.08
C SER A 226 -12.58 14.35 -6.92
N ALA A 227 -11.95 14.56 -5.77
CA ALA A 227 -10.67 13.91 -5.42
C ALA A 227 -10.52 13.77 -3.92
N THR A 228 -9.72 12.80 -3.48
CA THR A 228 -9.28 12.68 -2.09
C THR A 228 -7.76 12.85 -2.04
N VAL A 229 -7.30 13.92 -1.42
CA VAL A 229 -5.87 14.17 -1.16
C VAL A 229 -5.51 13.47 0.14
N GLY A 230 -4.62 12.48 0.08
CA GLY A 230 -4.10 11.71 1.22
C GLY A 230 -2.68 12.13 1.62
N GLY A 231 -2.14 11.46 2.65
CA GLY A 231 -0.78 11.71 3.12
C GLY A 231 -0.59 13.05 3.86
N LEU A 232 -1.68 13.64 4.37
CA LEU A 232 -1.67 14.91 5.06
C LEU A 232 -1.34 14.73 6.55
N ALA A 233 -0.66 15.70 7.15
CA ALA A 233 -0.42 15.74 8.59
C ALA A 233 -1.73 16.10 9.34
N ALA A 234 -1.90 15.54 10.53
CA ALA A 234 -3.06 15.79 11.38
C ALA A 234 -3.03 17.22 11.96
N SER A 235 -4.21 17.75 12.34
CA SER A 235 -4.39 19.09 12.91
C SER A 235 -3.71 20.21 12.10
N THR A 236 -3.49 19.98 10.81
CA THR A 236 -2.75 20.88 9.93
C THR A 236 -3.70 21.51 8.91
N ALA A 237 -3.59 22.83 8.76
CA ALA A 237 -4.38 23.56 7.77
C ALA A 237 -3.74 23.46 6.38
N TYR A 238 -4.51 23.04 5.41
CA TYR A 238 -4.15 22.96 4.00
C TYR A 238 -5.10 23.83 3.18
N THR A 239 -4.56 24.60 2.26
CA THR A 239 -5.36 25.40 1.33
C THR A 239 -5.27 24.78 -0.05
N PHE A 240 -6.41 24.33 -0.56
CA PHE A 240 -6.53 23.67 -1.86
C PHE A 240 -7.15 24.60 -2.90
N THR A 241 -6.67 24.46 -4.13
CA THR A 241 -7.27 25.01 -5.35
C THR A 241 -7.26 23.95 -6.43
N VAL A 242 -8.11 24.09 -7.44
CA VAL A 242 -8.18 23.17 -8.59
C VAL A 242 -8.11 24.00 -9.88
N LYS A 243 -7.38 23.49 -10.87
CA LYS A 243 -7.37 24.03 -12.24
C LYS A 243 -7.83 22.96 -13.21
N ALA A 244 -8.58 23.33 -14.22
CA ALA A 244 -8.94 22.45 -15.32
C ALA A 244 -7.86 22.52 -16.41
N ARG A 245 -7.65 21.43 -17.12
CA ARG A 245 -6.73 21.33 -18.24
C ARG A 245 -7.40 20.63 -19.41
N ASP A 246 -7.21 21.18 -20.63
CA ASP A 246 -7.67 20.60 -21.89
C ASP A 246 -6.64 19.64 -22.52
N ALA A 247 -6.93 19.14 -23.70
CA ALA A 247 -6.05 18.25 -24.45
C ALA A 247 -4.85 19.00 -25.08
N ALA A 248 -4.97 20.31 -25.32
CA ALA A 248 -3.89 21.15 -25.85
C ALA A 248 -2.89 21.59 -24.75
N GLY A 249 -3.19 21.31 -23.46
CA GLY A 249 -2.35 21.69 -22.33
C GLY A 249 -2.67 23.07 -21.77
N ASN A 250 -3.69 23.78 -22.28
CA ASN A 250 -4.10 25.04 -21.68
C ASN A 250 -4.71 24.78 -20.31
N THR A 251 -4.35 25.62 -19.35
CA THR A 251 -4.80 25.49 -17.96
C THR A 251 -5.65 26.68 -17.55
N SER A 252 -6.76 26.41 -16.91
CA SER A 252 -7.69 27.43 -16.42
C SER A 252 -7.05 28.30 -15.33
N ALA A 253 -7.70 29.42 -15.01
CA ALA A 253 -7.53 30.06 -13.71
C ALA A 253 -7.88 29.05 -12.60
N ALA A 254 -7.32 29.29 -11.39
CA ALA A 254 -7.65 28.45 -10.25
C ALA A 254 -9.12 28.65 -9.82
N SER A 255 -9.71 27.62 -9.24
CA SER A 255 -10.98 27.69 -8.51
C SER A 255 -10.91 28.68 -7.34
N ASN A 256 -12.03 28.87 -6.65
CA ASN A 256 -11.97 29.41 -5.29
C ASN A 256 -11.06 28.52 -4.44
N ALA A 257 -10.35 29.15 -3.48
CA ALA A 257 -9.58 28.41 -2.49
C ALA A 257 -10.50 27.85 -1.38
N VAL A 258 -10.19 26.64 -0.91
CA VAL A 258 -10.78 26.08 0.30
C VAL A 258 -9.69 25.73 1.29
N THR A 259 -9.77 26.29 2.49
CA THR A 259 -8.85 25.93 3.58
C THR A 259 -9.54 24.93 4.50
N VAL A 260 -8.89 23.79 4.68
CA VAL A 260 -9.40 22.69 5.51
C VAL A 260 -8.30 22.33 6.51
N THR A 261 -8.62 22.41 7.79
CA THR A 261 -7.75 21.82 8.81
C THR A 261 -8.12 20.35 8.91
N THR A 262 -7.17 19.45 8.64
CA THR A 262 -7.35 18.01 8.87
C THR A 262 -7.83 17.79 10.30
N SER A 263 -8.61 16.75 10.52
CA SER A 263 -9.05 16.43 11.87
C SER A 263 -7.84 16.35 12.79
N ALA A 264 -8.01 16.73 14.04
CA ALA A 264 -7.00 16.37 15.03
C ALA A 264 -6.71 14.89 14.81
N GLY A 265 -5.46 14.53 14.61
CA GLY A 265 -5.05 13.17 14.86
C GLY A 265 -5.54 12.97 16.28
N SER A 266 -6.54 12.12 16.47
CA SER A 266 -6.92 11.70 17.80
C SER A 266 -5.59 11.28 18.40
N GLY A 267 -5.12 12.01 19.38
CA GLY A 267 -3.76 11.98 19.91
C GLY A 267 -3.28 10.55 19.93
N GLY A 268 -2.41 10.24 18.99
CA GLY A 268 -1.83 8.98 18.59
C GLY A 268 -2.52 7.75 19.15
N GLY A 269 -3.55 7.27 18.52
CA GLY A 269 -4.05 5.94 18.86
C GLY A 269 -5.30 5.63 18.07
N THR A 270 -5.40 4.40 17.60
CA THR A 270 -6.64 3.83 17.08
C THR A 270 -7.78 3.87 18.13
N GLY A 271 -7.53 4.42 19.31
CA GLY A 271 -8.37 4.25 20.50
C GLY A 271 -8.47 2.79 20.95
N PHE A 272 -7.78 1.91 20.24
CA PHE A 272 -7.75 0.47 20.46
C PHE A 272 -6.51 0.14 21.27
N LYS A 273 -6.70 -0.07 22.56
CA LYS A 273 -5.66 -0.51 23.48
C LYS A 273 -6.04 -1.91 23.96
N GLN A 274 -5.19 -2.89 23.68
CA GLN A 274 -5.59 -4.28 23.89
C GLN A 274 -4.50 -5.13 24.51
N ALA A 275 -4.73 -5.57 25.75
CA ALA A 275 -4.04 -6.68 26.39
C ALA A 275 -4.77 -7.97 26.02
N ALA A 276 -4.26 -8.75 25.07
CA ALA A 276 -4.96 -9.91 24.53
C ALA A 276 -3.99 -11.08 24.24
N PRO A 277 -3.53 -11.80 25.27
CA PRO A 277 -2.68 -12.96 25.09
C PRO A 277 -3.42 -14.06 24.31
N TYR A 278 -2.66 -14.91 23.62
CA TYR A 278 -3.21 -16.03 22.87
C TYR A 278 -3.75 -17.11 23.80
N LEU A 279 -4.96 -17.58 23.50
CA LEU A 279 -5.57 -18.74 24.11
C LEU A 279 -5.90 -19.76 23.01
N TYR A 280 -5.36 -20.97 23.12
CA TYR A 280 -5.53 -22.03 22.15
C TYR A 280 -6.29 -23.22 22.73
N LEU A 281 -7.41 -23.60 22.14
CA LEU A 281 -8.29 -24.63 22.67
C LEU A 281 -8.06 -26.03 22.07
N GLY A 282 -7.21 -26.15 21.04
CA GLY A 282 -6.97 -27.40 20.33
C GLY A 282 -6.10 -28.41 21.09
N TRP A 283 -5.08 -27.92 21.81
CA TRP A 283 -4.14 -28.74 22.59
C TRP A 283 -3.41 -27.88 23.64
N GLY A 284 -2.45 -28.46 24.36
CA GLY A 284 -1.67 -27.74 25.37
C GLY A 284 -2.42 -27.52 26.68
N ASP A 285 -3.40 -28.39 26.99
CA ASP A 285 -4.15 -28.37 28.24
C ASP A 285 -4.69 -26.95 28.56
N PRO A 286 -5.63 -26.42 27.73
CA PRO A 286 -6.08 -25.05 27.86
C PRO A 286 -6.74 -24.81 29.22
N PRO A 287 -6.37 -23.71 29.92
CA PRO A 287 -7.00 -23.40 31.19
C PRO A 287 -8.42 -22.86 30.98
N SER A 288 -9.23 -22.89 32.04
CA SER A 288 -10.50 -22.18 32.06
C SER A 288 -10.26 -20.67 31.88
N ALA A 289 -10.75 -20.11 30.77
CA ALA A 289 -10.58 -18.68 30.50
C ALA A 289 -11.15 -17.79 31.61
N THR A 290 -12.31 -18.15 32.19
CA THR A 290 -12.93 -17.41 33.28
C THR A 290 -12.13 -17.47 34.57
N SER A 291 -11.46 -18.60 34.85
CA SER A 291 -10.54 -18.72 35.98
C SER A 291 -9.29 -17.83 35.81
N VAL A 292 -8.75 -17.79 34.59
CA VAL A 292 -7.64 -16.88 34.25
C VAL A 292 -8.08 -15.42 34.40
N MET A 293 -9.24 -15.04 33.86
CA MET A 293 -9.78 -13.69 33.99
C MET A 293 -9.96 -13.25 35.44
N SER A 294 -10.54 -14.12 36.28
CA SER A 294 -10.78 -13.81 37.70
C SER A 294 -9.48 -13.67 38.51
N SER A 295 -8.45 -14.44 38.16
CA SER A 295 -7.17 -14.44 38.88
C SER A 295 -6.22 -13.32 38.45
N THR A 296 -6.33 -12.84 37.18
CA THR A 296 -5.36 -11.91 36.60
C THR A 296 -5.93 -10.54 36.25
N GLY A 297 -7.24 -10.44 36.10
CA GLY A 297 -7.91 -9.24 35.62
C GLY A 297 -7.88 -9.06 34.10
N ILE A 298 -7.27 -9.99 33.35
CA ILE A 298 -7.28 -9.93 31.86
C ILE A 298 -8.72 -9.96 31.34
N LYS A 299 -9.00 -9.20 30.26
CA LYS A 299 -10.34 -9.10 29.71
C LYS A 299 -10.45 -9.57 28.26
N TRP A 300 -9.35 -9.64 27.55
CA TRP A 300 -9.33 -10.02 26.14
C TRP A 300 -8.42 -11.21 25.90
N PHE A 301 -8.81 -12.04 24.94
CA PHE A 301 -7.97 -13.13 24.47
C PHE A 301 -7.90 -13.13 22.94
N THR A 302 -6.73 -13.39 22.39
CA THR A 302 -6.57 -13.76 20.99
C THR A 302 -6.82 -15.25 20.87
N MET A 303 -7.90 -15.63 20.19
CA MET A 303 -8.29 -17.04 20.07
C MET A 303 -7.66 -17.67 18.83
N ALA A 304 -6.80 -18.65 19.03
CA ALA A 304 -6.06 -19.37 17.99
C ALA A 304 -6.70 -20.71 17.65
N PHE A 305 -6.75 -21.18 16.43
CA PHE A 305 -6.63 -20.46 15.19
C PHE A 305 -7.81 -20.75 14.28
N MET A 306 -8.27 -19.75 13.51
CA MET A 306 -9.21 -19.95 12.42
C MET A 306 -8.46 -20.39 11.17
N LEU A 307 -8.75 -21.58 10.69
CA LEU A 307 -8.12 -22.22 9.54
C LEU A 307 -9.16 -22.63 8.49
N ASP A 308 -8.70 -23.09 7.33
CA ASP A 308 -9.54 -23.61 6.27
C ASP A 308 -9.88 -25.09 6.53
N SER A 309 -11.16 -25.42 6.60
CA SER A 309 -11.66 -26.81 6.64
C SER A 309 -11.84 -27.43 5.24
N GLY A 310 -11.40 -26.72 4.21
CA GLY A 310 -11.53 -27.05 2.80
C GLY A 310 -12.48 -26.12 2.05
N GLY A 311 -12.04 -25.70 0.86
CA GLY A 311 -12.84 -24.84 0.00
C GLY A 311 -13.05 -23.41 0.52
N CYS A 312 -12.09 -22.87 1.27
CA CYS A 312 -12.17 -21.54 1.85
C CYS A 312 -13.30 -21.41 2.90
N ASN A 313 -13.52 -22.45 3.71
CA ASN A 313 -14.49 -22.46 4.79
C ASN A 313 -13.78 -22.34 6.15
N PRO A 314 -14.07 -21.31 6.96
CA PRO A 314 -13.44 -21.11 8.25
C PRO A 314 -13.93 -22.13 9.29
N ALA A 315 -13.00 -22.74 10.00
CA ALA A 315 -13.24 -23.58 11.16
C ALA A 315 -12.08 -23.44 12.16
N TRP A 316 -12.33 -23.68 13.42
CA TRP A 316 -11.27 -23.74 14.43
C TRP A 316 -10.39 -24.97 14.17
N ASP A 317 -9.08 -24.76 14.01
CA ASP A 317 -8.10 -25.81 13.65
C ASP A 317 -8.50 -26.65 12.45
N SER A 318 -9.11 -26.07 11.45
CA SER A 318 -9.63 -26.77 10.26
C SER A 318 -10.71 -27.84 10.53
N SER A 319 -11.03 -28.14 11.78
CA SER A 319 -11.88 -29.29 12.14
C SER A 319 -12.99 -29.00 13.16
N ARG A 320 -12.76 -28.08 14.09
CA ARG A 320 -13.78 -27.72 15.08
C ARG A 320 -14.77 -26.72 14.48
N PRO A 321 -16.08 -26.89 14.73
CA PRO A 321 -17.10 -26.09 14.06
C PRO A 321 -16.99 -24.59 14.42
N LEU A 322 -17.31 -23.74 13.45
CA LEU A 322 -17.36 -22.29 13.67
C LEU A 322 -18.33 -21.91 14.79
N THR A 323 -19.50 -22.57 14.84
CA THR A 323 -20.53 -22.34 15.86
C THR A 323 -21.00 -23.66 16.47
N GLY A 324 -21.58 -23.61 17.69
CA GLY A 324 -22.12 -24.77 18.38
C GLY A 324 -21.09 -25.66 19.09
N GLY A 325 -19.79 -25.33 18.99
CA GLY A 325 -18.69 -26.11 19.59
C GLY A 325 -18.13 -25.51 20.88
N THR A 326 -17.00 -26.11 21.31
CA THR A 326 -16.26 -25.71 22.53
C THR A 326 -15.80 -24.24 22.44
N ASP A 327 -15.30 -23.83 21.26
CA ASP A 327 -14.77 -22.49 21.05
C ASP A 327 -15.87 -21.43 21.27
N GLN A 328 -17.06 -21.62 20.70
CA GLN A 328 -18.20 -20.72 20.95
C GLN A 328 -18.61 -20.71 22.43
N THR A 329 -18.58 -21.86 23.08
CA THR A 329 -18.92 -21.96 24.51
C THR A 329 -17.94 -21.11 25.34
N VAL A 330 -16.64 -21.23 25.07
CA VAL A 330 -15.60 -20.45 25.79
C VAL A 330 -15.72 -18.96 25.48
N ILE A 331 -15.98 -18.58 24.22
CA ILE A 331 -16.22 -17.17 23.83
C ILE A 331 -17.40 -16.60 24.61
N ASN A 332 -18.51 -17.31 24.71
CA ASN A 332 -19.68 -16.90 25.46
C ASN A 332 -19.38 -16.76 26.97
N GLN A 333 -18.57 -17.66 27.55
CA GLN A 333 -18.13 -17.58 28.94
C GLN A 333 -17.26 -16.35 29.18
N ILE A 334 -16.28 -16.07 28.30
CA ILE A 334 -15.44 -14.87 28.37
C ILE A 334 -16.30 -13.60 28.35
N ARG A 335 -17.26 -13.53 27.44
CA ARG A 335 -18.17 -12.38 27.31
C ARG A 335 -19.08 -12.21 28.52
N SER A 336 -19.61 -13.31 29.05
CA SER A 336 -20.42 -13.31 30.26
C SER A 336 -19.62 -12.84 31.49
N ALA A 337 -18.30 -13.04 31.49
CA ALA A 337 -17.37 -12.54 32.51
C ALA A 337 -16.89 -11.09 32.24
N GLY A 338 -17.50 -10.38 31.29
CA GLY A 338 -17.19 -9.00 30.96
C GLY A 338 -15.92 -8.80 30.12
N GLY A 339 -15.50 -9.85 29.40
CA GLY A 339 -14.40 -9.82 28.45
C GLY A 339 -14.85 -9.84 27.00
N ASP A 340 -13.91 -10.01 26.08
CA ASP A 340 -14.18 -10.26 24.64
C ASP A 340 -13.00 -11.00 23.99
N VAL A 341 -13.11 -11.31 22.72
CA VAL A 341 -12.13 -12.10 21.97
C VAL A 341 -11.74 -11.45 20.65
N VAL A 342 -10.54 -11.82 20.18
CA VAL A 342 -10.03 -11.55 18.84
C VAL A 342 -9.71 -12.90 18.21
N PRO A 343 -10.53 -13.44 17.32
CA PRO A 343 -10.14 -14.60 16.53
C PRO A 343 -8.90 -14.29 15.67
N SER A 344 -7.91 -15.19 15.71
CA SER A 344 -6.70 -15.12 14.91
C SER A 344 -6.77 -16.13 13.78
N PHE A 345 -6.47 -15.68 12.58
CA PHE A 345 -6.49 -16.45 11.34
C PHE A 345 -5.06 -16.71 10.90
N GLY A 346 -4.71 -17.97 10.60
CA GLY A 346 -3.37 -18.31 10.16
C GLY A 346 -2.56 -19.06 11.23
N GLY A 347 -1.40 -18.52 11.61
CA GLY A 347 -0.45 -19.14 12.53
C GLY A 347 0.59 -20.03 11.83
N TRP A 348 1.45 -20.70 12.62
CA TRP A 348 2.58 -21.46 12.07
C TRP A 348 2.17 -22.66 11.23
N GLN A 349 1.14 -23.42 11.63
CA GLN A 349 0.75 -24.68 11.03
C GLN A 349 -0.73 -24.69 10.58
N GLY A 350 -1.09 -25.71 9.81
CA GLY A 350 -2.45 -25.96 9.37
C GLY A 350 -2.78 -25.42 7.99
N SER A 351 -4.02 -25.62 7.59
CA SER A 351 -4.54 -25.23 6.28
C SER A 351 -5.04 -23.78 6.34
N LYS A 352 -4.27 -22.85 5.80
CA LYS A 352 -4.50 -21.41 6.00
C LYS A 352 -5.50 -20.84 4.99
N LEU A 353 -6.45 -20.04 5.48
CA LEU A 353 -7.46 -19.38 4.64
C LEU A 353 -6.81 -18.40 3.65
N GLY A 354 -5.80 -17.62 4.09
CA GLY A 354 -5.11 -16.67 3.22
C GLY A 354 -4.44 -17.34 2.03
N ALA A 355 -3.79 -18.49 2.24
CA ALA A 355 -3.17 -19.26 1.17
C ALA A 355 -4.22 -19.92 0.26
N ASN A 356 -5.24 -20.57 0.85
CA ASN A 356 -6.14 -21.50 0.16
C ASN A 356 -7.33 -20.85 -0.53
N CYS A 357 -7.83 -19.71 -0.03
CA CYS A 357 -8.91 -19.01 -0.72
C CYS A 357 -8.47 -18.54 -2.11
N SER A 358 -9.29 -18.80 -3.11
CA SER A 358 -8.95 -18.55 -4.52
C SER A 358 -8.81 -17.07 -4.88
N SER A 359 -9.39 -16.17 -4.08
CA SER A 359 -9.36 -14.72 -4.33
C SER A 359 -9.52 -13.92 -3.04
N ALA A 360 -9.20 -12.64 -3.07
CA ALA A 360 -9.44 -11.71 -1.97
C ALA A 360 -10.93 -11.61 -1.60
N SER A 361 -11.83 -11.70 -2.57
CA SER A 361 -13.27 -11.70 -2.33
C SER A 361 -13.72 -12.97 -1.62
N ALA A 362 -13.21 -14.15 -2.01
CA ALA A 362 -13.50 -15.41 -1.33
C ALA A 362 -13.00 -15.38 0.12
N LEU A 363 -11.76 -14.90 0.34
CA LEU A 363 -11.20 -14.72 1.68
C LEU A 363 -12.02 -13.73 2.51
N ALA A 364 -12.40 -12.59 1.95
CA ALA A 364 -13.27 -11.62 2.63
C ALA A 364 -14.61 -12.23 3.05
N GLY A 365 -15.20 -13.07 2.19
CA GLY A 365 -16.41 -13.83 2.53
C GLY A 365 -16.20 -14.81 3.68
N ALA A 366 -15.05 -15.50 3.73
CA ALA A 366 -14.70 -16.38 4.84
C ALA A 366 -14.50 -15.61 6.17
N LEU A 367 -13.77 -14.50 6.13
CA LEU A 367 -13.60 -13.62 7.28
C LEU A 367 -14.94 -13.06 7.77
N GLN A 368 -15.82 -12.63 6.85
CA GLN A 368 -17.13 -12.09 7.17
C GLN A 368 -18.01 -13.11 7.92
N LYS A 369 -17.99 -14.40 7.51
CA LYS A 369 -18.70 -15.45 8.22
C LYS A 369 -18.32 -15.53 9.71
N VAL A 370 -17.03 -15.38 10.03
CA VAL A 370 -16.54 -15.41 11.42
C VAL A 370 -16.93 -14.13 12.17
N ILE A 371 -16.81 -12.98 11.50
CA ILE A 371 -17.20 -11.67 12.05
C ILE A 371 -18.68 -11.70 12.43
N ASP A 372 -19.54 -12.18 11.54
CA ASP A 372 -21.01 -12.25 11.76
C ASP A 372 -21.37 -13.26 12.85
N ALA A 373 -20.74 -14.45 12.83
CA ALA A 373 -20.99 -15.51 13.80
C ALA A 373 -20.76 -15.07 15.24
N TYR A 374 -19.80 -14.18 15.46
CA TYR A 374 -19.42 -13.74 16.78
C TYR A 374 -19.62 -12.24 17.03
N SER A 375 -20.13 -11.47 16.07
CA SER A 375 -20.29 -9.99 16.17
C SER A 375 -18.98 -9.35 16.64
N LEU A 376 -17.91 -9.59 15.91
CA LEU A 376 -16.55 -9.25 16.32
C LEU A 376 -16.27 -7.75 16.26
N LYS A 377 -15.46 -7.28 17.22
CA LYS A 377 -14.93 -5.91 17.25
C LYS A 377 -13.51 -5.83 16.67
N ALA A 378 -12.81 -6.97 16.63
CA ALA A 378 -11.46 -7.07 16.10
C ALA A 378 -11.20 -8.46 15.52
N ILE A 379 -10.34 -8.53 14.50
CA ILE A 379 -9.77 -9.76 13.95
C ILE A 379 -8.26 -9.61 13.82
N ASP A 380 -7.55 -10.71 13.93
CA ASP A 380 -6.11 -10.82 13.78
C ASP A 380 -5.78 -11.76 12.61
N MET A 381 -4.87 -11.35 11.74
CA MET A 381 -4.27 -12.19 10.69
C MET A 381 -2.85 -12.50 11.12
N ASP A 382 -2.61 -13.72 11.56
CA ASP A 382 -1.30 -14.23 11.98
C ASP A 382 -0.60 -14.84 10.76
N ILE A 383 0.18 -13.99 10.10
CA ILE A 383 0.74 -14.25 8.76
C ILE A 383 2.14 -14.83 8.94
N GLU A 384 2.25 -16.13 8.77
CA GLU A 384 3.49 -16.86 9.00
C GLU A 384 3.85 -17.78 7.81
N ASN A 385 5.11 -18.23 7.79
CA ASN A 385 5.63 -19.20 6.82
C ASN A 385 5.67 -18.77 5.35
N THR A 386 6.16 -19.68 4.53
CA THR A 386 6.38 -19.49 3.08
C THR A 386 5.07 -19.41 2.28
N ASP A 387 3.99 -19.96 2.80
CA ASP A 387 2.69 -20.00 2.12
C ASP A 387 1.91 -18.67 2.25
N GLU A 388 2.13 -17.90 3.31
CA GLU A 388 1.49 -16.60 3.51
C GLU A 388 2.50 -15.46 3.65
N PHE A 389 3.47 -15.54 4.59
CA PHE A 389 4.37 -14.45 4.90
C PHE A 389 5.40 -14.21 3.79
N GLU A 390 6.01 -15.28 3.27
CA GLU A 390 7.00 -15.18 2.21
C GLU A 390 6.39 -15.15 0.79
N ASN A 391 5.07 -14.98 0.70
CA ASN A 391 4.33 -14.94 -0.56
C ASN A 391 3.62 -13.59 -0.74
N GLU A 392 4.27 -12.67 -1.45
CA GLU A 392 3.75 -11.30 -1.66
C GLU A 392 2.37 -11.26 -2.32
N ALA A 393 2.03 -12.23 -3.17
CA ALA A 393 0.70 -12.30 -3.78
C ALA A 393 -0.37 -12.70 -2.76
N VAL A 394 -0.04 -13.59 -1.83
CA VAL A 394 -0.93 -13.97 -0.72
C VAL A 394 -1.05 -12.82 0.28
N GLN A 395 0.03 -12.12 0.61
CA GLN A 395 -0.02 -10.90 1.41
C GLN A 395 -0.99 -9.88 0.82
N ALA A 396 -0.87 -9.59 -0.49
CA ALA A 396 -1.77 -8.66 -1.19
C ALA A 396 -3.24 -9.12 -1.15
N LYS A 397 -3.48 -10.42 -1.30
CA LYS A 397 -4.81 -11.05 -1.19
C LYS A 397 -5.41 -10.84 0.21
N ILE A 398 -4.64 -11.11 1.26
CA ILE A 398 -5.04 -10.92 2.67
C ILE A 398 -5.37 -9.44 2.92
N LEU A 399 -4.49 -8.54 2.56
CA LEU A 399 -4.68 -7.09 2.77
C LEU A 399 -5.91 -6.55 2.03
N THR A 400 -6.16 -7.03 0.81
CA THR A 400 -7.35 -6.66 0.04
C THR A 400 -8.63 -7.21 0.69
N ALA A 401 -8.59 -8.42 1.23
CA ALA A 401 -9.71 -8.99 1.98
C ALA A 401 -9.98 -8.21 3.27
N LEU A 402 -8.95 -7.84 4.03
CA LEU A 402 -9.07 -7.00 5.23
C LEU A 402 -9.67 -5.63 4.92
N LYS A 403 -9.25 -4.99 3.82
CA LYS A 403 -9.85 -3.74 3.34
C LYS A 403 -11.36 -3.91 3.11
N THR A 404 -11.76 -5.01 2.47
CA THR A 404 -13.16 -5.29 2.16
C THR A 404 -13.99 -5.51 3.41
N VAL A 405 -13.56 -6.36 4.34
CA VAL A 405 -14.33 -6.62 5.56
C VAL A 405 -14.39 -5.39 6.47
N LYS A 406 -13.34 -4.58 6.49
CA LYS A 406 -13.34 -3.32 7.25
C LYS A 406 -14.33 -2.32 6.68
N ALA A 407 -14.47 -2.24 5.36
CA ALA A 407 -15.48 -1.40 4.71
C ALA A 407 -16.91 -1.89 5.01
N ASN A 408 -17.12 -3.20 5.07
CA ASN A 408 -18.41 -3.81 5.38
C ASN A 408 -18.82 -3.70 6.86
N ASN A 409 -17.82 -3.55 7.76
CA ASN A 409 -18.02 -3.55 9.21
C ASN A 409 -17.42 -2.28 9.83
N PRO A 410 -18.11 -1.13 9.78
CA PRO A 410 -17.63 0.11 10.39
C PRO A 410 -17.31 -0.08 11.88
N GLY A 411 -16.08 0.25 12.28
CA GLY A 411 -15.60 0.08 13.65
C GLY A 411 -14.82 -1.21 13.92
N LEU A 412 -14.84 -2.18 12.99
CA LEU A 412 -14.01 -3.37 13.09
C LEU A 412 -12.52 -3.00 13.08
N LYS A 413 -11.76 -3.54 14.02
CA LYS A 413 -10.31 -3.40 14.08
C LYS A 413 -9.63 -4.56 13.39
N THR A 414 -8.67 -4.25 12.52
CA THR A 414 -7.88 -5.23 11.78
C THR A 414 -6.46 -5.21 12.29
N ILE A 415 -5.98 -6.37 12.67
CA ILE A 415 -4.62 -6.60 13.17
C ILE A 415 -3.92 -7.51 12.18
N VAL A 416 -2.66 -7.25 11.88
CA VAL A 416 -1.77 -8.19 11.19
C VAL A 416 -0.60 -8.51 12.11
N THR A 417 -0.34 -9.80 12.31
CA THR A 417 0.73 -10.32 13.17
C THR A 417 1.74 -11.07 12.30
N PHE A 418 3.03 -10.84 12.46
CA PHE A 418 4.08 -11.42 11.63
C PHE A 418 5.44 -11.44 12.31
N GLY A 419 6.33 -12.31 11.81
CA GLY A 419 7.70 -12.47 12.31
C GLY A 419 8.59 -11.25 12.05
N THR A 420 9.59 -11.05 12.92
CA THR A 420 10.52 -9.93 12.86
C THR A 420 11.98 -10.39 13.05
N SER A 421 12.94 -9.51 12.81
CA SER A 421 14.32 -9.65 13.28
C SER A 421 14.54 -8.84 14.56
N THR A 422 15.73 -8.94 15.16
CA THR A 422 16.11 -8.15 16.35
C THR A 422 16.18 -6.64 16.10
N THR A 423 16.11 -6.20 14.84
CA THR A 423 16.22 -4.78 14.44
C THR A 423 14.98 -4.26 13.72
N GLY A 424 13.94 -5.07 13.59
CA GLY A 424 12.68 -4.68 12.94
C GLY A 424 12.19 -5.66 11.88
N PRO A 425 11.18 -5.29 11.11
CA PRO A 425 10.60 -6.14 10.08
C PRO A 425 11.64 -6.66 9.08
N THR A 426 11.57 -7.95 8.77
CA THR A 426 12.36 -8.59 7.71
C THR A 426 11.97 -8.07 6.32
N TYR A 427 12.58 -8.58 5.26
CA TYR A 427 12.20 -8.23 3.88
C TYR A 427 10.69 -8.37 3.66
N TYR A 428 10.11 -9.53 3.98
CA TYR A 428 8.68 -9.79 3.76
C TYR A 428 7.77 -8.99 4.68
N GLY A 429 8.20 -8.70 5.92
CA GLY A 429 7.49 -7.78 6.81
C GLY A 429 7.45 -6.35 6.27
N ASN A 430 8.56 -5.88 5.68
CA ASN A 430 8.62 -4.58 5.01
C ASN A 430 7.69 -4.54 3.79
N ARG A 431 7.65 -5.62 2.98
CA ARG A 431 6.74 -5.72 1.83
C ARG A 431 5.27 -5.72 2.25
N LEU A 432 4.92 -6.45 3.31
CA LEU A 432 3.56 -6.46 3.87
C LEU A 432 3.09 -5.04 4.24
N ILE A 433 3.94 -4.27 4.92
CA ILE A 433 3.64 -2.89 5.33
C ILE A 433 3.50 -1.97 4.10
N GLU A 434 4.38 -2.08 3.11
CA GLU A 434 4.33 -1.31 1.86
C GLU A 434 3.05 -1.63 1.06
N GLN A 435 2.71 -2.91 0.95
CA GLN A 435 1.47 -3.35 0.28
C GLN A 435 0.22 -2.86 1.04
N ALA A 436 0.22 -2.87 2.37
CA ALA A 436 -0.89 -2.34 3.16
C ALA A 436 -1.15 -0.86 2.84
N ASN A 437 -0.09 -0.07 2.66
CA ASN A 437 -0.20 1.33 2.25
C ASN A 437 -0.69 1.46 0.80
N SER A 438 -0.03 0.78 -0.15
CA SER A 438 -0.33 0.91 -1.58
C SER A 438 -1.74 0.43 -1.95
N LEU A 439 -2.23 -0.60 -1.27
CA LEU A 439 -3.59 -1.12 -1.44
C LEU A 439 -4.64 -0.32 -0.65
N GLY A 440 -4.23 0.56 0.25
CA GLY A 440 -5.12 1.28 1.15
C GLY A 440 -5.88 0.35 2.09
N ALA A 441 -5.21 -0.67 2.62
CA ALA A 441 -5.82 -1.68 3.49
C ALA A 441 -6.25 -1.13 4.86
N ASN A 442 -5.68 0.01 5.25
CA ASN A 442 -6.04 0.74 6.48
C ASN A 442 -6.01 -0.15 7.74
N ILE A 443 -4.90 -0.86 7.92
CA ILE A 443 -4.66 -1.75 9.06
C ILE A 443 -4.58 -0.94 10.35
N ASP A 444 -5.28 -1.39 11.41
CA ASP A 444 -5.28 -0.70 12.70
C ASP A 444 -4.05 -1.02 13.53
N VAL A 445 -3.54 -2.26 13.49
CA VAL A 445 -2.37 -2.67 14.28
C VAL A 445 -1.47 -3.59 13.49
N PHE A 446 -0.19 -3.26 13.43
CA PHE A 446 0.89 -4.11 12.94
C PHE A 446 1.58 -4.72 14.17
N THR A 447 1.43 -6.01 14.38
CA THR A 447 2.00 -6.73 15.52
C THR A 447 3.22 -7.53 15.07
N ILE A 448 4.34 -7.33 15.72
CA ILE A 448 5.53 -8.18 15.51
C ILE A 448 5.63 -9.27 16.55
N MET A 449 6.28 -10.38 16.18
CA MET A 449 6.56 -11.52 17.04
C MET A 449 8.07 -11.56 17.37
N PRO A 450 8.51 -10.88 18.44
CA PRO A 450 9.92 -10.84 18.83
C PRO A 450 10.31 -12.08 19.66
N PHE A 451 10.26 -13.24 19.02
CA PHE A 451 10.76 -14.53 19.52
C PHE A 451 11.13 -15.40 18.32
N ASP A 452 11.97 -16.40 18.53
CA ASP A 452 12.56 -17.22 17.46
C ASP A 452 13.21 -16.36 16.36
N PHE A 453 13.81 -15.26 16.75
CA PHE A 453 14.32 -14.18 15.89
C PHE A 453 15.83 -13.89 16.10
N GLY A 454 16.53 -14.77 16.85
CA GLY A 454 17.95 -14.61 17.17
C GLY A 454 18.22 -13.62 18.30
N GLY A 455 17.24 -13.39 19.18
CA GLY A 455 17.32 -12.44 20.30
C GLY A 455 18.32 -12.82 21.40
N GLY A 456 18.72 -14.09 21.48
CA GLY A 456 19.72 -14.58 22.43
C GLY A 456 19.32 -14.32 23.89
N SER A 457 20.22 -13.72 24.68
CA SER A 457 19.99 -13.47 26.10
C SER A 457 19.38 -12.10 26.41
N ASP A 458 19.41 -11.15 25.48
CA ASP A 458 18.83 -9.81 25.68
C ASP A 458 17.46 -9.68 25.00
N MET A 459 16.50 -10.42 25.49
CA MET A 459 15.13 -10.38 24.94
C MET A 459 14.44 -9.05 25.14
N TYR A 460 14.77 -8.27 26.17
CA TYR A 460 14.23 -6.93 26.36
C TYR A 460 14.76 -5.96 25.28
N GLY A 461 16.10 -5.81 25.22
CA GLY A 461 16.72 -4.87 24.28
C GLY A 461 16.37 -5.19 22.82
N ASN A 462 16.40 -6.47 22.45
CA ASN A 462 16.07 -6.90 21.09
C ASN A 462 14.58 -6.73 20.73
N THR A 463 13.67 -6.94 21.69
CA THR A 463 12.23 -6.64 21.49
C THR A 463 12.01 -5.14 21.29
N VAL A 464 12.65 -4.28 22.10
CA VAL A 464 12.58 -2.83 21.95
C VAL A 464 13.15 -2.40 20.59
N ASN A 465 14.34 -2.88 20.22
CA ASN A 465 14.98 -2.54 18.95
C ASN A 465 14.12 -2.98 17.75
N ALA A 466 13.54 -4.18 17.79
CA ALA A 466 12.62 -4.66 16.76
C ALA A 466 11.39 -3.76 16.63
N THR A 467 10.84 -3.31 17.76
CA THR A 467 9.67 -2.43 17.80
C THR A 467 10.00 -1.02 17.27
N GLU A 468 11.18 -0.49 17.60
CA GLU A 468 11.68 0.77 17.06
C GLU A 468 11.91 0.68 15.54
N GLY A 469 12.41 -0.45 15.05
CA GLY A 469 12.53 -0.72 13.62
C GLY A 469 11.18 -0.76 12.91
N LEU A 470 10.17 -1.38 13.52
CA LEU A 470 8.80 -1.34 13.00
C LEU A 470 8.25 0.10 12.97
N LYS A 471 8.43 0.87 14.06
CA LYS A 471 8.04 2.28 14.10
C LYS A 471 8.66 3.07 12.95
N ALA A 472 9.97 2.94 12.75
CA ALA A 472 10.69 3.63 11.68
C ALA A 472 10.13 3.26 10.30
N LYS A 473 9.81 1.99 10.07
CA LYS A 473 9.19 1.52 8.83
C LYS A 473 7.79 2.10 8.63
N LEU A 474 6.94 2.09 9.65
CA LEU A 474 5.60 2.65 9.58
C LEU A 474 5.65 4.16 9.27
N LYS A 475 6.52 4.91 9.95
CA LYS A 475 6.74 6.33 9.68
C LYS A 475 7.14 6.58 8.23
N SER A 476 8.13 5.87 7.72
CA SER A 476 8.62 6.06 6.35
C SER A 476 7.59 5.66 5.28
N THR A 477 6.73 4.67 5.58
CA THR A 477 5.73 4.16 4.63
C THR A 477 4.45 5.00 4.62
N PHE A 478 3.95 5.41 5.80
CA PHE A 478 2.66 6.09 5.94
C PHE A 478 2.79 7.60 6.18
N GLY A 479 4.00 8.12 6.38
CA GLY A 479 4.21 9.53 6.72
C GLY A 479 3.75 9.89 8.14
N TRP A 480 3.65 8.92 9.05
CA TRP A 480 3.20 9.13 10.43
C TRP A 480 4.28 9.77 11.31
N ASP A 481 3.86 10.48 12.34
CA ASP A 481 4.73 10.85 13.46
C ASP A 481 4.97 9.67 14.41
N ASP A 482 5.81 9.87 15.41
CA ASP A 482 6.16 8.79 16.37
C ASP A 482 4.93 8.32 17.15
N ALA A 483 4.11 9.24 17.64
CA ALA A 483 2.94 8.91 18.44
C ALA A 483 1.90 8.11 17.62
N THR A 484 1.65 8.51 16.39
CA THR A 484 0.77 7.79 15.47
C THR A 484 1.34 6.42 15.14
N ALA A 485 2.63 6.32 14.83
CA ALA A 485 3.25 5.04 14.53
C ALA A 485 3.16 4.06 15.73
N TYR A 486 3.50 4.48 16.94
CA TYR A 486 3.35 3.65 18.13
C TYR A 486 1.91 3.20 18.37
N ALA A 487 0.94 4.05 18.13
CA ALA A 487 -0.47 3.73 18.28
C ALA A 487 -1.01 2.68 17.28
N HIS A 488 -0.20 2.33 16.27
CA HIS A 488 -0.49 1.25 15.32
C HIS A 488 0.44 0.03 15.51
N ILE A 489 1.20 -0.03 16.60
CA ILE A 489 2.13 -1.12 16.89
C ILE A 489 1.54 -2.08 17.92
N GLY A 490 1.75 -3.37 17.68
CA GLY A 490 1.55 -4.45 18.64
C GLY A 490 2.85 -5.24 18.86
N ILE A 491 2.97 -5.80 20.06
CA ILE A 491 3.99 -6.79 20.42
C ILE A 491 3.27 -8.08 20.82
N SER A 492 3.66 -9.21 20.24
CA SER A 492 3.25 -10.55 20.62
C SER A 492 4.49 -11.36 20.95
N GLY A 493 4.85 -11.48 22.22
CA GLY A 493 6.01 -12.25 22.69
C GLY A 493 5.73 -13.75 22.79
N MET A 494 6.71 -14.51 23.30
CA MET A 494 6.55 -15.88 23.75
C MET A 494 6.98 -16.01 25.21
N ASN A 495 6.12 -16.56 26.06
CA ASN A 495 6.40 -16.65 27.48
C ASN A 495 7.33 -17.80 27.83
N GLY A 496 8.39 -17.51 28.60
CA GLY A 496 9.41 -18.49 28.99
C GLY A 496 10.38 -18.79 27.85
N LEU A 497 10.65 -20.07 27.64
CA LEU A 497 11.54 -20.54 26.58
C LEU A 497 10.81 -20.57 25.23
N SER A 498 11.39 -19.95 24.22
CA SER A 498 10.97 -20.06 22.81
C SER A 498 11.52 -21.34 22.19
N ASP A 499 11.09 -21.66 20.96
CA ASP A 499 11.56 -22.84 20.23
C ASP A 499 13.07 -22.76 19.93
N GLN A 500 13.63 -21.55 19.80
CA GLN A 500 15.06 -21.31 19.65
C GLN A 500 15.80 -21.12 21.00
N GLN A 501 15.19 -21.50 22.13
CA GLN A 501 15.76 -21.43 23.48
C GLN A 501 16.03 -20.00 23.99
N GLU A 502 15.39 -19.01 23.39
CA GLU A 502 15.39 -17.65 23.94
C GLU A 502 14.52 -17.63 25.20
N ASN A 503 14.94 -16.88 26.21
CA ASN A 503 14.24 -16.89 27.49
C ASN A 503 13.65 -15.53 27.85
N THR A 504 12.35 -15.40 27.64
CA THR A 504 11.58 -14.26 28.14
C THR A 504 11.07 -14.58 29.56
N THR A 505 11.74 -14.06 30.56
CA THR A 505 11.32 -14.24 31.98
C THR A 505 10.16 -13.29 32.34
N PRO A 506 9.43 -13.52 33.45
CA PRO A 506 8.42 -12.57 33.93
C PRO A 506 8.98 -11.16 34.20
N ALA A 507 10.23 -11.04 34.63
CA ALA A 507 10.88 -9.74 34.84
C ALA A 507 11.11 -9.02 33.48
N ILE A 508 11.60 -9.73 32.48
CA ILE A 508 11.77 -9.20 31.12
C ILE A 508 10.41 -8.77 30.55
N TRP A 509 9.38 -9.62 30.70
CA TRP A 509 8.04 -9.31 30.21
C TRP A 509 7.41 -8.10 30.91
N THR A 510 7.70 -7.91 32.21
CA THR A 510 7.33 -6.69 32.94
C THR A 510 7.98 -5.45 32.34
N SER A 511 9.29 -5.52 32.05
CA SER A 511 10.01 -4.40 31.42
C SER A 511 9.47 -4.09 30.01
N ILE A 512 9.15 -5.11 29.22
CA ILE A 512 8.52 -4.94 27.88
C ILE A 512 7.14 -4.27 28.02
N ARG A 513 6.30 -4.73 28.97
CA ARG A 513 4.99 -4.13 29.24
C ARG A 513 5.10 -2.66 29.66
N ASP A 514 6.07 -2.33 30.55
CA ASP A 514 6.26 -0.97 31.02
C ASP A 514 6.77 -0.04 29.92
N TRP A 515 7.69 -0.54 29.07
CA TRP A 515 8.11 0.16 27.87
C TRP A 515 6.93 0.39 26.91
N ALA A 516 6.13 -0.64 26.67
CA ALA A 516 4.94 -0.59 25.81
C ALA A 516 3.92 0.45 26.31
N ASN A 517 3.69 0.51 27.62
CA ASN A 517 2.84 1.53 28.26
C ASN A 517 3.39 2.95 28.08
N SER A 518 4.71 3.13 28.28
CA SER A 518 5.34 4.47 28.19
C SER A 518 5.37 5.01 26.76
N HIS A 519 5.28 4.15 25.75
CA HIS A 519 5.23 4.50 24.34
C HIS A 519 3.83 4.46 23.73
N HIS A 520 2.83 4.12 24.54
CA HIS A 520 1.43 4.10 24.14
C HIS A 520 1.14 3.21 22.92
N ILE A 521 1.77 2.04 22.81
CA ILE A 521 1.48 1.10 21.73
C ILE A 521 0.04 0.56 21.80
N ALA A 522 -0.47 0.01 20.69
CA ALA A 522 -1.86 -0.41 20.58
C ALA A 522 -2.17 -1.77 21.20
N ARG A 523 -1.22 -2.71 21.18
CA ARG A 523 -1.48 -4.11 21.57
C ARG A 523 -0.29 -4.74 22.28
N LEU A 524 -0.60 -5.51 23.32
CA LEU A 524 0.35 -6.42 23.97
C LEU A 524 -0.27 -7.81 24.06
N ALA A 525 0.38 -8.78 23.47
CA ALA A 525 -0.01 -10.18 23.43
C ALA A 525 1.20 -11.09 23.64
N TYR A 526 0.99 -12.36 23.83
CA TYR A 526 2.04 -13.38 23.84
C TYR A 526 1.46 -14.78 23.59
N TRP A 527 2.29 -15.68 23.07
CA TRP A 527 2.05 -17.10 22.92
C TRP A 527 2.59 -17.83 24.14
N ALA A 528 1.78 -18.41 25.02
CA ALA A 528 0.34 -18.41 25.11
C ALA A 528 -0.10 -18.60 26.58
N VAL A 529 -1.36 -18.33 26.87
CA VAL A 529 -1.97 -18.58 28.21
C VAL A 529 -1.86 -20.05 28.60
N ASN A 530 -1.96 -20.98 27.62
CA ASN A 530 -1.74 -22.41 27.81
C ASN A 530 -0.39 -22.71 28.47
N ARG A 531 0.63 -21.94 28.15
CA ARG A 531 2.00 -22.09 28.65
C ARG A 531 2.26 -21.32 29.94
N ASP A 532 1.32 -20.48 30.39
CA ASP A 532 1.56 -19.55 31.51
C ASP A 532 1.44 -20.24 32.86
N ARG A 533 2.30 -21.26 33.06
CA ARG A 533 2.44 -22.05 34.27
C ARG A 533 3.86 -22.63 34.38
N PRO A 534 4.33 -22.99 35.59
CA PRO A 534 5.65 -23.58 35.76
C PRO A 534 5.72 -24.97 35.14
N CYS A 535 6.91 -25.34 34.66
CA CYS A 535 7.22 -26.68 34.19
C CYS A 535 7.86 -27.52 35.26
N ALA A 536 7.37 -28.72 35.49
CA ALA A 536 7.98 -29.68 36.41
C ALA A 536 9.35 -30.21 35.94
N GLY A 537 9.57 -30.25 34.60
CA GLY A 537 10.80 -30.77 33.98
C GLY A 537 11.60 -29.80 33.13
N GLY A 538 11.15 -28.56 32.99
CA GLY A 538 11.74 -27.60 32.03
C GLY A 538 11.47 -27.96 30.56
N GLY A 539 12.09 -27.21 29.65
CA GLY A 539 12.01 -27.43 28.21
C GLY A 539 10.86 -26.69 27.50
N VAL A 540 10.89 -26.73 26.16
CA VAL A 540 9.88 -26.09 25.32
C VAL A 540 8.72 -27.03 25.10
N VAL A 541 7.57 -26.72 25.67
CA VAL A 541 6.35 -27.54 25.57
C VAL A 541 5.12 -26.64 25.46
N SER A 542 4.02 -27.22 25.01
CA SER A 542 2.78 -26.47 24.70
C SER A 542 1.95 -26.08 25.93
N ASN A 543 2.20 -26.68 27.09
CA ASN A 543 1.39 -26.53 28.29
C ASN A 543 2.12 -25.98 29.50
N CYS A 544 3.35 -25.51 29.36
CA CYS A 544 4.08 -24.74 30.37
C CYS A 544 5.20 -23.91 29.72
N SER A 545 5.74 -22.93 30.45
CA SER A 545 6.68 -21.93 29.91
C SER A 545 8.13 -22.41 29.81
N GLY A 546 8.48 -23.55 30.34
CA GLY A 546 9.86 -24.04 30.41
C GLY A 546 10.73 -23.42 31.51
N ILE A 547 10.19 -22.50 32.28
CA ILE A 547 10.92 -21.77 33.34
C ILE A 547 10.17 -21.79 34.67
N SER A 548 10.86 -21.36 35.71
CA SER A 548 10.25 -21.14 37.04
C SER A 548 9.40 -19.86 37.02
N GLN A 549 8.15 -19.99 37.37
CA GLN A 549 7.18 -18.89 37.47
C GLN A 549 5.97 -19.29 38.32
N ASN A 550 5.09 -18.37 38.66
CA ASN A 550 3.75 -18.65 39.17
C ASN A 550 2.75 -18.93 38.06
N ASN A 551 1.66 -19.62 38.36
CA ASN A 551 0.56 -19.78 37.41
C ASN A 551 0.02 -18.41 36.99
N TRP A 552 -0.16 -18.22 35.68
CA TRP A 552 -0.70 -17.03 35.02
C TRP A 552 0.06 -15.73 35.37
N GLN A 553 1.36 -15.85 35.59
CA GLN A 553 2.20 -14.69 35.92
C GLN A 553 2.35 -13.75 34.73
N PHE A 554 2.55 -14.28 33.51
CA PHE A 554 2.62 -13.46 32.29
C PHE A 554 1.28 -12.82 31.96
N THR A 555 0.17 -13.53 32.16
CA THR A 555 -1.17 -12.98 31.98
C THR A 555 -1.43 -11.83 32.96
N SER A 556 -1.03 -11.99 34.23
CA SER A 556 -1.15 -10.93 35.24
C SER A 556 -0.33 -9.68 34.88
N ILE A 557 0.90 -9.87 34.37
CA ILE A 557 1.74 -8.78 33.89
C ILE A 557 1.07 -8.10 32.68
N THR A 558 0.57 -8.90 31.71
CA THR A 558 -0.09 -8.40 30.52
C THR A 558 -1.38 -7.64 30.85
N ALA A 559 -2.13 -8.04 31.88
CA ALA A 559 -3.31 -7.33 32.35
C ALA A 559 -3.00 -5.91 32.85
N GLY A 560 -1.77 -5.62 33.24
CA GLY A 560 -1.28 -4.28 33.56
C GLY A 560 -0.92 -3.41 32.35
N PHE A 561 -1.17 -3.88 31.13
CA PHE A 561 -0.98 -3.07 29.91
C PHE A 561 -2.14 -2.08 29.77
N THR A 562 -1.80 -0.80 29.65
CA THR A 562 -2.74 0.32 29.48
C THR A 562 -2.57 1.03 28.14
N GLY A 563 -1.47 0.74 27.44
CA GLY A 563 -1.12 1.28 26.13
C GLY A 563 -0.71 2.72 26.10
#